data_9a77289737a0df739be74bb1a063387f
#
_entry.id   9a77289737a0df739be74bb1a063387f
#
_cell.length_a   1.000
_cell.length_b   1.000
_cell.length_c   1.000
_cell.angle_alpha   90.00
_cell.angle_beta   90.00
_cell.angle_gamma   90.00
#
_symmetry.space_group_name_H-M   'P 1'
#
loop_
_entity.id
_entity.type
_entity.pdbx_description
1 polymer ?
#
loop_
_entity_poly.entity_id
_entity_poly.type
_entity_poly.pdbx_seq_one_letter_code
_entity_poly.pdbx_strand_id
1 'polypeptide(L)'
;MPVQKNNLLLTKDSKEEFMQMIVQTAQAIADSICDTKAYAGLSPDELKKTVHVENLFPNEGEGFDNVLSALKKQILPNFLRTSSTDYMAHLHSPALLESIAAELIIASFNQSMDSWDQSPVATEVELEVIRKLCSMYGYGNESDGVFTSGGSQSNMSALLFARDWYCQKKLGHDVKKCGLPENYRKLRLYTSEISHFSMEKGAHLLGLGYDSVVKVPVDSKQKIDVNALEQLIEADLKNGNLPFCVVATIGTTDYGSIDPMTEISRICQKFDLWLHADAAYGSAVILSSKYVQRVVGFDSCDSITVDFHKMFLLPISCSAVLLKDASDFEALELHADYLNREEDEEDGYTNLVGKSLQTTRRFDALKVWMSFKMRGKNGWGELIDTCMENADYLYSCLKKDSYFETVTEPEISSVVFRISSDDDVNKQVRRALIHEHGVVIGQTVHDGKVFLKFTLLNPLVTHEKLDSLLALIKSIANS
;
A
#
# COMPACT_ATOMS: atom_id res chain seq x y z
N MET A 1 -28.39 1.35 36.15
CA MET A 1 -27.73 0.34 36.99
C MET A 1 -26.22 0.63 36.93
N PRO A 2 -25.46 0.47 38.04
CA PRO A 2 -24.02 0.64 37.97
C PRO A 2 -23.47 -0.39 36.95
N VAL A 3 -22.64 0.07 36.00
CA VAL A 3 -21.98 -0.79 35.01
C VAL A 3 -21.19 -1.82 35.78
N GLN A 4 -21.50 -3.12 35.60
CA GLN A 4 -20.68 -4.18 36.15
C GLN A 4 -19.35 -4.15 35.41
N LYS A 5 -18.31 -3.63 36.07
CA LYS A 5 -16.98 -3.41 35.47
C LYS A 5 -16.37 -4.69 34.84
N ASN A 6 -16.78 -5.86 35.32
CA ASN A 6 -16.26 -7.16 34.84
C ASN A 6 -16.68 -7.50 33.41
N ASN A 7 -17.75 -6.91 32.87
CA ASN A 7 -18.27 -7.22 31.53
C ASN A 7 -17.86 -6.19 30.45
N LEU A 8 -17.01 -5.20 30.82
CA LEU A 8 -16.54 -4.16 29.90
C LEU A 8 -15.29 -4.56 29.13
N LEU A 9 -14.52 -5.49 29.64
CA LEU A 9 -13.22 -5.90 29.08
C LEU A 9 -13.24 -7.40 28.78
N LEU A 10 -12.46 -7.80 27.79
CA LEU A 10 -12.28 -9.21 27.45
C LEU A 10 -11.46 -9.90 28.55
N THR A 11 -12.15 -10.67 29.40
CA THR A 11 -11.59 -11.43 30.50
C THR A 11 -12.17 -12.85 30.53
N LYS A 12 -11.72 -13.68 31.47
CA LYS A 12 -12.31 -15.02 31.67
C LYS A 12 -13.81 -14.98 32.01
N ASP A 13 -14.28 -13.91 32.60
CA ASP A 13 -15.65 -13.77 33.11
C ASP A 13 -16.61 -13.17 32.09
N SER A 14 -16.09 -12.57 31.00
CA SER A 14 -16.88 -11.91 29.93
C SER A 14 -16.90 -12.69 28.61
N LYS A 15 -16.57 -14.00 28.63
CA LYS A 15 -16.48 -14.83 27.42
C LYS A 15 -17.81 -14.92 26.67
N GLU A 16 -18.92 -15.03 27.39
CA GLU A 16 -20.24 -15.19 26.76
C GLU A 16 -20.67 -13.90 26.09
N GLU A 17 -20.49 -12.76 26.74
CA GLU A 17 -20.76 -11.43 26.19
C GLU A 17 -19.89 -11.15 24.95
N PHE A 18 -18.59 -11.48 25.04
CA PHE A 18 -17.68 -11.35 23.89
C PHE A 18 -18.19 -12.16 22.71
N MET A 19 -18.48 -13.45 22.91
CA MET A 19 -18.97 -14.32 21.84
C MET A 19 -20.30 -13.81 21.24
N GLN A 20 -21.22 -13.35 22.08
CA GLN A 20 -22.50 -12.78 21.64
C GLN A 20 -22.27 -11.55 20.76
N MET A 21 -21.47 -10.59 21.20
CA MET A 21 -21.17 -9.37 20.46
C MET A 21 -20.50 -9.66 19.12
N ILE A 22 -19.52 -10.56 19.09
CA ILE A 22 -18.81 -10.92 17.85
C ILE A 22 -19.74 -11.62 16.86
N VAL A 23 -20.54 -12.59 17.31
CA VAL A 23 -21.49 -13.30 16.45
C VAL A 23 -22.54 -12.36 15.87
N GLN A 24 -23.12 -11.47 16.69
CA GLN A 24 -24.08 -10.47 16.21
C GLN A 24 -23.45 -9.48 15.21
N THR A 25 -22.22 -9.07 15.44
CA THR A 25 -21.48 -8.20 14.52
C THR A 25 -21.18 -8.91 13.21
N ALA A 26 -20.69 -10.16 13.27
CA ALA A 26 -20.41 -10.97 12.09
C ALA A 26 -21.68 -11.20 11.25
N GLN A 27 -22.81 -11.47 11.89
CA GLN A 27 -24.10 -11.60 11.21
C GLN A 27 -24.52 -10.29 10.55
N ALA A 28 -24.38 -9.15 11.23
CA ALA A 28 -24.70 -7.84 10.67
C ALA A 28 -23.85 -7.51 9.43
N ILE A 29 -22.56 -7.87 9.45
CA ILE A 29 -21.66 -7.73 8.32
C ILE A 29 -22.12 -8.65 7.17
N ALA A 30 -22.35 -9.95 7.45
CA ALA A 30 -22.80 -10.93 6.46
C ALA A 30 -24.10 -10.50 5.77
N ASP A 31 -25.08 -10.01 6.56
CA ASP A 31 -26.34 -9.50 6.02
C ASP A 31 -26.13 -8.29 5.10
N SER A 32 -25.09 -7.47 5.35
CA SER A 32 -24.84 -6.23 4.61
C SER A 32 -24.13 -6.45 3.27
N ILE A 33 -23.45 -7.58 3.07
CA ILE A 33 -22.68 -7.88 1.84
C ILE A 33 -23.46 -8.65 0.78
N CYS A 34 -24.80 -8.72 0.91
CA CYS A 34 -25.67 -9.41 -0.06
C CYS A 34 -25.82 -8.66 -1.39
N ASP A 35 -25.54 -7.34 -1.43
CA ASP A 35 -25.65 -6.54 -2.65
C ASP A 35 -24.38 -6.67 -3.50
N THR A 36 -24.58 -6.83 -4.81
CA THR A 36 -23.49 -6.92 -5.79
C THR A 36 -22.86 -5.57 -6.12
N LYS A 37 -23.56 -4.45 -5.90
CA LYS A 37 -23.07 -3.10 -6.20
C LYS A 37 -21.88 -2.75 -5.31
N ALA A 38 -20.90 -2.05 -5.88
CA ALA A 38 -19.77 -1.55 -5.11
C ALA A 38 -20.14 -0.40 -4.20
N TYR A 39 -21.10 0.45 -4.61
CA TYR A 39 -21.51 1.63 -3.86
C TYR A 39 -23.03 1.88 -3.99
N ALA A 40 -23.63 2.40 -2.93
CA ALA A 40 -25.06 2.70 -2.88
C ALA A 40 -25.50 3.92 -3.73
N GLY A 41 -24.54 4.74 -4.17
CA GLY A 41 -24.78 5.88 -5.07
C GLY A 41 -25.12 7.22 -4.38
N LEU A 42 -25.15 7.28 -3.05
CA LEU A 42 -25.51 8.49 -2.31
C LEU A 42 -24.53 9.64 -2.59
N SER A 43 -25.07 10.85 -2.66
CA SER A 43 -24.28 12.08 -2.73
C SER A 43 -23.59 12.41 -1.40
N PRO A 44 -22.53 13.25 -1.39
CA PRO A 44 -21.89 13.67 -0.15
C PRO A 44 -22.85 14.32 0.86
N ASP A 45 -23.85 15.07 0.39
CA ASP A 45 -24.80 15.75 1.27
C ASP A 45 -25.83 14.78 1.89
N GLU A 46 -26.21 13.73 1.17
CA GLU A 46 -27.03 12.63 1.70
C GLU A 46 -26.25 11.86 2.77
N LEU A 47 -24.98 11.53 2.51
CA LEU A 47 -24.12 10.87 3.49
C LEU A 47 -23.91 11.69 4.76
N LYS A 48 -23.68 13.02 4.64
CA LYS A 48 -23.56 13.92 5.81
C LYS A 48 -24.82 13.86 6.69
N LYS A 49 -26.00 13.83 6.08
CA LYS A 49 -27.28 13.70 6.83
C LYS A 49 -27.38 12.32 7.49
N THR A 50 -26.95 11.26 6.80
CA THR A 50 -27.01 9.88 7.29
C THR A 50 -26.13 9.66 8.53
N VAL A 51 -24.94 10.27 8.59
CA VAL A 51 -24.00 10.08 9.69
C VAL A 51 -24.13 11.12 10.80
N HIS A 52 -25.09 12.07 10.67
CA HIS A 52 -25.29 13.10 11.68
C HIS A 52 -25.80 12.49 12.98
N VAL A 53 -25.20 12.86 14.09
CA VAL A 53 -25.62 12.51 15.44
C VAL A 53 -25.76 13.80 16.26
N GLU A 54 -26.87 13.95 16.97
CA GLU A 54 -27.11 15.13 17.81
C GLU A 54 -26.18 15.15 19.04
N ASN A 55 -25.95 13.99 19.64
CA ASN A 55 -25.08 13.84 20.79
C ASN A 55 -24.24 12.56 20.71
N LEU A 56 -22.92 12.72 20.43
CA LEU A 56 -21.99 11.60 20.41
C LEU A 56 -21.64 11.07 21.83
N PHE A 57 -21.84 11.89 22.85
CA PHE A 57 -21.55 11.60 24.26
C PHE A 57 -22.80 11.74 25.15
N PRO A 58 -23.80 10.86 24.97
CA PRO A 58 -25.01 10.91 25.82
C PRO A 58 -24.64 10.60 27.27
N ASN A 59 -25.40 11.16 28.20
CA ASN A 59 -25.19 10.93 29.63
C ASN A 59 -25.33 9.47 30.06
N GLU A 60 -26.21 8.72 29.36
CA GLU A 60 -26.37 7.28 29.50
C GLU A 60 -26.15 6.60 28.16
N GLY A 61 -25.38 5.50 28.16
CA GLY A 61 -25.08 4.73 26.93
C GLY A 61 -26.33 4.05 26.36
N GLU A 62 -26.40 3.96 25.06
CA GLU A 62 -27.54 3.37 24.32
C GLU A 62 -27.57 1.85 24.35
N GLY A 63 -26.47 1.21 24.72
CA GLY A 63 -26.30 -0.24 24.71
C GLY A 63 -25.95 -0.80 23.31
N PHE A 64 -25.33 -2.00 23.31
CA PHE A 64 -24.76 -2.59 22.09
C PHE A 64 -25.83 -2.84 21.00
N ASP A 65 -26.97 -3.41 21.36
CA ASP A 65 -28.01 -3.80 20.39
C ASP A 65 -28.60 -2.58 19.64
N ASN A 66 -28.82 -1.46 20.35
CA ASN A 66 -29.30 -0.23 19.75
C ASN A 66 -28.26 0.39 18.80
N VAL A 67 -27.00 0.46 19.25
CA VAL A 67 -25.90 0.98 18.42
C VAL A 67 -25.69 0.10 17.18
N LEU A 68 -25.68 -1.23 17.32
CA LEU A 68 -25.56 -2.16 16.18
C LEU A 68 -26.76 -2.02 15.23
N SER A 69 -27.97 -1.83 15.76
CA SER A 69 -29.16 -1.60 14.92
C SER A 69 -29.06 -0.29 14.13
N ALA A 70 -28.54 0.78 14.73
CA ALA A 70 -28.28 2.04 14.02
C ALA A 70 -27.21 1.87 12.93
N LEU A 71 -26.11 1.19 13.24
CA LEU A 71 -25.06 0.87 12.25
C LEU A 71 -25.62 0.08 11.06
N LYS A 72 -26.43 -0.95 11.31
CA LYS A 72 -27.09 -1.76 10.25
C LYS A 72 -27.97 -0.92 9.32
N LYS A 73 -28.64 0.09 9.84
CA LYS A 73 -29.58 0.92 9.07
C LYS A 73 -28.91 2.08 8.34
N GLN A 74 -27.90 2.68 8.95
CA GLN A 74 -27.35 3.97 8.50
C GLN A 74 -25.97 3.87 7.91
N ILE A 75 -25.10 3.03 8.44
CA ILE A 75 -23.67 3.03 8.09
C ILE A 75 -23.32 1.86 7.14
N LEU A 76 -23.61 0.61 7.53
CA LEU A 76 -23.21 -0.57 6.76
C LEU A 76 -23.74 -0.56 5.31
N PRO A 77 -24.98 -0.12 5.00
CA PRO A 77 -25.46 -0.07 3.61
C PRO A 77 -24.67 0.88 2.72
N ASN A 78 -24.00 1.88 3.31
CA ASN A 78 -23.28 2.95 2.61
C ASN A 78 -21.77 2.74 2.52
N PHE A 79 -21.24 1.67 3.09
CA PHE A 79 -19.83 1.32 2.89
C PHE A 79 -19.54 0.98 1.44
N LEU A 80 -18.37 1.41 0.97
CA LEU A 80 -17.82 0.94 -0.29
C LEU A 80 -17.48 -0.55 -0.16
N ARG A 81 -17.97 -1.37 -1.08
CA ARG A 81 -17.74 -2.82 -1.10
C ARG A 81 -16.62 -3.18 -2.07
N THR A 82 -15.40 -3.23 -1.56
CA THR A 82 -14.23 -3.62 -2.36
C THR A 82 -14.28 -5.08 -2.81
N SER A 83 -15.06 -5.92 -2.12
CA SER A 83 -15.33 -7.33 -2.52
C SER A 83 -16.28 -7.45 -3.72
N SER A 84 -17.00 -6.39 -4.09
CA SER A 84 -17.84 -6.38 -5.29
C SER A 84 -17.01 -6.40 -6.57
N THR A 85 -17.45 -7.16 -7.56
CA THR A 85 -16.88 -7.16 -8.91
C THR A 85 -17.19 -5.87 -9.69
N ASP A 86 -17.99 -4.97 -9.11
CA ASP A 86 -18.24 -3.61 -9.61
C ASP A 86 -17.24 -2.56 -9.08
N TYR A 87 -16.28 -2.99 -8.25
CA TYR A 87 -15.20 -2.11 -7.78
C TYR A 87 -13.86 -2.44 -8.44
N MET A 88 -13.31 -1.48 -9.18
CA MET A 88 -12.01 -1.59 -9.83
C MET A 88 -11.33 -0.21 -10.03
N ALA A 89 -11.42 0.65 -9.01
CA ALA A 89 -11.00 2.06 -9.14
C ALA A 89 -9.56 2.33 -8.72
N HIS A 90 -9.16 1.81 -7.57
CA HIS A 90 -7.90 2.17 -6.90
C HIS A 90 -7.12 0.90 -6.53
N LEU A 91 -5.91 1.11 -5.99
CA LEU A 91 -5.10 0.04 -5.36
C LEU A 91 -5.69 -0.35 -4.01
N HIS A 92 -6.96 -0.78 -4.01
CA HIS A 92 -7.77 -1.09 -2.84
C HIS A 92 -8.51 -2.40 -3.11
N SER A 93 -7.96 -3.48 -2.62
CA SER A 93 -8.41 -4.86 -2.86
C SER A 93 -9.49 -5.32 -1.88
N PRO A 94 -10.25 -6.39 -2.20
CA PRO A 94 -11.01 -7.12 -1.20
C PRO A 94 -10.07 -7.72 -0.15
N ALA A 95 -10.57 -7.92 1.07
CA ALA A 95 -9.81 -8.55 2.14
C ALA A 95 -10.07 -10.06 2.19
N LEU A 96 -9.00 -10.85 2.39
CA LEU A 96 -9.09 -12.30 2.57
C LEU A 96 -9.74 -12.66 3.92
N LEU A 97 -10.56 -13.70 3.97
CA LEU A 97 -11.28 -14.11 5.18
C LEU A 97 -10.34 -14.45 6.35
N GLU A 98 -9.25 -15.14 6.07
CA GLU A 98 -8.24 -15.49 7.09
C GLU A 98 -7.54 -14.25 7.67
N SER A 99 -7.38 -13.21 6.87
CA SER A 99 -6.78 -11.96 7.34
C SER A 99 -7.75 -11.12 8.18
N ILE A 100 -9.06 -11.22 7.91
CA ILE A 100 -10.10 -10.65 8.78
C ILE A 100 -10.14 -11.40 10.13
N ALA A 101 -9.96 -12.72 10.12
CA ALA A 101 -9.84 -13.51 11.34
C ALA A 101 -8.58 -13.12 12.14
N ALA A 102 -7.45 -12.86 11.46
CA ALA A 102 -6.25 -12.33 12.10
C ALA A 102 -6.50 -10.97 12.77
N GLU A 103 -7.25 -10.07 12.11
CA GLU A 103 -7.64 -8.77 12.67
C GLU A 103 -8.43 -8.90 13.98
N LEU A 104 -9.32 -9.88 14.06
CA LEU A 104 -10.06 -10.17 15.30
C LEU A 104 -9.11 -10.59 16.41
N ILE A 105 -8.14 -11.45 16.14
CA ILE A 105 -7.13 -11.88 17.11
C ILE A 105 -6.28 -10.68 17.56
N ILE A 106 -5.76 -9.88 16.61
CA ILE A 106 -4.94 -8.70 16.86
C ILE A 106 -5.69 -7.73 17.79
N ALA A 107 -6.95 -7.41 17.48
CA ALA A 107 -7.76 -6.50 18.27
C ALA A 107 -8.07 -7.05 19.66
N SER A 108 -8.29 -8.36 19.80
CA SER A 108 -8.64 -9.01 21.07
C SER A 108 -7.46 -9.05 22.05
N PHE A 109 -6.25 -9.33 21.59
CA PHE A 109 -5.06 -9.39 22.45
C PHE A 109 -4.32 -8.07 22.58
N ASN A 110 -4.56 -7.12 21.67
CA ASN A 110 -4.10 -5.73 21.73
C ASN A 110 -2.61 -5.57 22.06
N GLN A 111 -1.75 -6.35 21.40
CA GLN A 111 -0.29 -6.30 21.58
C GLN A 111 0.28 -4.97 21.07
N SER A 112 1.26 -4.40 21.77
CA SER A 112 2.04 -3.25 21.31
C SER A 112 3.40 -3.70 20.80
N MET A 113 3.68 -3.42 19.52
CA MET A 113 4.89 -3.91 18.84
C MET A 113 6.06 -2.91 19.00
N ASP A 114 6.30 -2.45 20.21
CA ASP A 114 7.41 -1.54 20.54
C ASP A 114 8.53 -2.23 21.32
N SER A 115 8.23 -2.76 22.51
CA SER A 115 9.19 -3.52 23.31
C SER A 115 8.78 -4.99 23.42
N TRP A 116 9.76 -5.85 23.60
CA TRP A 116 9.55 -7.31 23.64
C TRP A 116 8.59 -7.72 24.75
N ASP A 117 8.67 -7.13 25.93
CA ASP A 117 7.82 -7.45 27.09
C ASP A 117 6.35 -7.07 26.92
N GLN A 118 6.01 -6.17 25.97
CA GLN A 118 4.63 -5.82 25.60
C GLN A 118 4.05 -6.73 24.51
N SER A 119 4.89 -7.51 23.81
CA SER A 119 4.49 -8.34 22.69
C SER A 119 5.43 -9.54 22.45
N PRO A 120 5.71 -10.38 23.44
CA PRO A 120 6.78 -11.37 23.31
C PRO A 120 6.69 -12.25 22.06
N VAL A 121 5.66 -13.06 21.94
CA VAL A 121 5.48 -13.95 20.78
C VAL A 121 5.17 -13.19 19.49
N ALA A 122 4.53 -12.03 19.58
CA ALA A 122 4.19 -11.24 18.41
C ALA A 122 5.45 -10.61 17.79
N THR A 123 6.41 -10.18 18.62
CA THR A 123 7.73 -9.73 18.16
C THR A 123 8.45 -10.84 17.41
N GLU A 124 8.53 -12.04 17.93
CA GLU A 124 9.17 -13.18 17.27
C GLU A 124 8.49 -13.55 15.94
N VAL A 125 7.16 -13.44 15.88
CA VAL A 125 6.43 -13.66 14.62
C VAL A 125 6.76 -12.57 13.60
N GLU A 126 6.84 -11.30 14.00
CA GLU A 126 7.22 -10.21 13.09
C GLU A 126 8.65 -10.42 12.56
N LEU A 127 9.61 -10.73 13.42
CA LEU A 127 10.98 -10.99 13.04
C LEU A 127 11.08 -12.15 12.04
N GLU A 128 10.40 -13.27 12.32
CA GLU A 128 10.41 -14.42 11.40
C GLU A 128 9.75 -14.10 10.06
N VAL A 129 8.62 -13.37 10.06
CA VAL A 129 7.95 -12.93 8.83
C VAL A 129 8.88 -12.03 8.02
N ILE A 130 9.51 -11.03 8.62
CA ILE A 130 10.45 -10.13 7.97
C ILE A 130 11.61 -10.91 7.35
N ARG A 131 12.23 -11.81 8.12
CA ARG A 131 13.34 -12.65 7.61
C ARG A 131 12.93 -13.46 6.38
N LYS A 132 11.71 -14.01 6.36
CA LYS A 132 11.19 -14.76 5.20
C LYS A 132 10.86 -13.84 4.02
N LEU A 133 10.38 -12.63 4.27
CA LEU A 133 10.13 -11.63 3.23
C LEU A 133 11.46 -11.18 2.60
N CYS A 134 12.48 -10.86 3.39
CA CYS A 134 13.81 -10.54 2.88
C CYS A 134 14.34 -11.64 1.95
N SER A 135 14.28 -12.90 2.40
CA SER A 135 14.66 -14.04 1.56
C SER A 135 13.82 -14.19 0.30
N MET A 136 12.51 -13.90 0.36
CA MET A 136 11.61 -13.97 -0.80
C MET A 136 11.99 -12.95 -1.88
N TYR A 137 12.47 -11.77 -1.49
CA TYR A 137 12.94 -10.72 -2.41
C TYR A 137 14.42 -10.85 -2.77
N GLY A 138 15.09 -11.94 -2.34
CA GLY A 138 16.48 -12.24 -2.74
C GLY A 138 17.54 -11.62 -1.85
N TYR A 139 17.17 -11.05 -0.69
CA TYR A 139 18.15 -10.54 0.27
C TYR A 139 18.84 -11.64 1.06
N GLY A 140 20.09 -11.37 1.47
CA GLY A 140 20.91 -12.25 2.30
C GLY A 140 20.59 -12.17 3.80
N ASN A 141 21.43 -12.84 4.61
CA ASN A 141 21.24 -12.91 6.06
C ASN A 141 21.48 -11.60 6.82
N GLU A 142 22.18 -10.65 6.20
CA GLU A 142 22.46 -9.34 6.78
C GLU A 142 21.28 -8.35 6.63
N SER A 143 20.19 -8.80 6.01
CA SER A 143 19.00 -7.99 5.78
C SER A 143 18.04 -8.02 6.95
N ASP A 144 17.24 -6.97 7.05
CA ASP A 144 16.18 -6.85 8.04
C ASP A 144 15.02 -5.99 7.51
N GLY A 145 14.03 -5.73 8.34
CA GLY A 145 12.87 -4.92 7.99
C GLY A 145 11.99 -4.63 9.18
N VAL A 146 10.93 -3.87 8.92
CA VAL A 146 9.91 -3.56 9.93
C VAL A 146 8.57 -3.31 9.27
N PHE A 147 7.48 -3.71 9.93
CA PHE A 147 6.14 -3.35 9.49
C PHE A 147 5.86 -1.87 9.73
N THR A 148 5.09 -1.28 8.83
CA THR A 148 4.73 0.15 8.83
C THR A 148 3.23 0.32 8.61
N SER A 149 2.72 1.54 8.84
CA SER A 149 1.31 1.87 8.66
C SER A 149 0.87 2.11 7.20
N GLY A 150 1.73 1.84 6.22
CA GLY A 150 1.43 1.99 4.81
C GLY A 150 2.63 2.42 3.98
N GLY A 151 2.56 2.26 2.65
CA GLY A 151 3.65 2.52 1.71
C GLY A 151 4.25 3.93 1.81
N SER A 152 3.46 4.94 2.15
CA SER A 152 3.99 6.29 2.38
C SER A 152 4.97 6.37 3.54
N GLN A 153 4.70 5.62 4.64
CA GLN A 153 5.64 5.55 5.76
C GLN A 153 6.86 4.71 5.38
N SER A 154 6.66 3.58 4.69
CA SER A 154 7.76 2.75 4.21
C SER A 154 8.71 3.54 3.30
N ASN A 155 8.15 4.27 2.32
CA ASN A 155 8.92 5.12 1.41
C ASN A 155 9.65 6.26 2.17
N MET A 156 8.99 6.91 3.12
CA MET A 156 9.63 7.95 3.93
C MET A 156 10.78 7.39 4.77
N SER A 157 10.62 6.20 5.37
CA SER A 157 11.68 5.51 6.10
C SER A 157 12.85 5.18 5.18
N ALA A 158 12.58 4.65 3.98
CA ALA A 158 13.63 4.35 2.99
C ALA A 158 14.41 5.60 2.57
N LEU A 159 13.73 6.74 2.36
CA LEU A 159 14.39 8.02 2.06
C LEU A 159 15.21 8.54 3.24
N LEU A 160 14.76 8.32 4.49
CA LEU A 160 15.54 8.63 5.69
C LEU A 160 16.83 7.83 5.71
N PHE A 161 16.77 6.51 5.55
CA PHE A 161 17.94 5.64 5.52
C PHE A 161 18.89 6.01 4.39
N ALA A 162 18.40 6.26 3.18
CA ALA A 162 19.19 6.68 2.04
C ALA A 162 19.93 8.01 2.30
N ARG A 163 19.24 9.01 2.88
CA ARG A 163 19.82 10.31 3.22
C ARG A 163 20.92 10.16 4.28
N ASP A 164 20.64 9.44 5.35
CA ASP A 164 21.57 9.30 6.48
C ASP A 164 22.77 8.46 6.09
N TRP A 165 22.56 7.36 5.33
CA TRP A 165 23.63 6.59 4.71
C TRP A 165 24.55 7.47 3.84
N TYR A 166 23.97 8.28 2.95
CA TYR A 166 24.75 9.17 2.10
C TYR A 166 25.53 10.22 2.91
N CYS A 167 24.85 10.88 3.84
CA CYS A 167 25.50 11.90 4.68
C CYS A 167 26.64 11.31 5.50
N GLN A 168 26.43 10.14 6.09
CA GLN A 168 27.48 9.47 6.87
C GLN A 168 28.65 9.01 5.99
N LYS A 169 28.36 8.25 4.91
CA LYS A 169 29.43 7.65 4.07
C LYS A 169 30.16 8.65 3.17
N LYS A 170 29.45 9.64 2.62
CA LYS A 170 30.02 10.57 1.64
C LYS A 170 30.46 11.91 2.21
N LEU A 171 29.80 12.37 3.29
CA LEU A 171 30.07 13.68 3.88
C LEU A 171 30.72 13.56 5.26
N GLY A 172 30.77 12.37 5.85
CA GLY A 172 31.24 12.18 7.24
C GLY A 172 30.36 12.92 8.26
N HIS A 173 29.06 13.09 7.95
CA HIS A 173 28.14 13.91 8.74
C HIS A 173 27.02 13.04 9.33
N ASP A 174 26.93 13.02 10.65
CA ASP A 174 25.91 12.31 11.40
C ASP A 174 24.63 13.18 11.50
N VAL A 175 23.64 12.89 10.65
CA VAL A 175 22.38 13.64 10.62
C VAL A 175 21.57 13.44 11.90
N LYS A 176 21.60 12.26 12.50
CA LYS A 176 20.88 11.95 13.74
C LYS A 176 21.30 12.85 14.90
N LYS A 177 22.59 13.17 15.00
CA LYS A 177 23.15 14.04 16.06
C LYS A 177 23.16 15.51 15.70
N CYS A 178 23.52 15.83 14.45
CA CYS A 178 23.86 17.18 14.05
C CYS A 178 22.78 17.88 13.22
N GLY A 179 21.70 17.16 12.87
CA GLY A 179 20.72 17.65 11.91
C GLY A 179 21.26 17.61 10.47
N LEU A 180 20.59 18.28 9.54
CA LEU A 180 21.00 18.28 8.14
C LEU A 180 22.33 19.00 7.93
N PRO A 181 23.21 18.53 7.00
CA PRO A 181 24.46 19.22 6.68
C PRO A 181 24.19 20.60 6.04
N GLU A 182 25.12 21.55 6.15
CA GLU A 182 24.97 22.91 5.60
C GLU A 182 24.60 22.92 4.11
N ASN A 183 25.12 21.97 3.37
CA ASN A 183 24.88 21.82 1.93
C ASN A 183 23.65 20.94 1.57
N TYR A 184 22.75 20.65 2.52
CA TYR A 184 21.58 19.78 2.32
C TYR A 184 20.71 20.15 1.12
N ARG A 185 20.65 21.44 0.76
CA ARG A 185 19.91 21.92 -0.42
C ARG A 185 20.47 21.39 -1.74
N LYS A 186 21.65 20.80 -1.75
CA LYS A 186 22.27 20.16 -2.90
C LYS A 186 21.91 18.68 -3.03
N LEU A 187 21.35 18.05 -1.99
CA LEU A 187 20.93 16.67 -2.03
C LEU A 187 19.84 16.47 -3.09
N ARG A 188 19.98 15.42 -3.91
CA ARG A 188 19.04 15.09 -5.00
C ARG A 188 18.64 13.62 -4.94
N LEU A 189 17.34 13.38 -4.98
CA LEU A 189 16.77 12.06 -5.23
C LEU A 189 16.04 12.06 -6.58
N TYR A 190 16.12 10.96 -7.29
CA TYR A 190 15.57 10.81 -8.64
C TYR A 190 14.43 9.80 -8.62
N THR A 191 13.34 10.14 -9.26
CA THR A 191 12.18 9.27 -9.43
C THR A 191 11.43 9.61 -10.70
N SER A 192 10.67 8.67 -11.25
CA SER A 192 9.83 8.93 -12.41
C SER A 192 8.87 10.10 -12.15
N GLU A 193 8.59 10.91 -13.16
CA GLU A 193 7.61 12.02 -13.07
C GLU A 193 6.20 11.55 -12.72
N ILE A 194 5.88 10.27 -12.94
CA ILE A 194 4.61 9.64 -12.60
C ILE A 194 4.69 8.76 -11.33
N SER A 195 5.78 8.82 -10.57
CA SER A 195 5.90 8.12 -9.29
C SER A 195 4.89 8.64 -8.27
N HIS A 196 4.67 7.84 -7.23
CA HIS A 196 3.74 8.21 -6.17
C HIS A 196 4.23 9.44 -5.40
N PHE A 197 3.31 10.35 -5.07
CA PHE A 197 3.60 11.62 -4.36
C PHE A 197 4.24 11.45 -2.97
N SER A 198 4.34 10.22 -2.45
CA SER A 198 5.05 9.93 -1.20
C SER A 198 6.52 10.32 -1.24
N MET A 199 7.14 10.39 -2.43
CA MET A 199 8.53 10.83 -2.59
C MET A 199 8.69 12.31 -2.23
N GLU A 200 7.83 13.18 -2.78
CA GLU A 200 7.84 14.61 -2.44
C GLU A 200 7.44 14.83 -0.98
N LYS A 201 6.41 14.12 -0.49
CA LYS A 201 6.02 14.21 0.93
C LYS A 201 7.14 13.78 1.85
N GLY A 202 7.81 12.65 1.55
CA GLY A 202 8.95 12.17 2.32
C GLY A 202 10.09 13.16 2.32
N ALA A 203 10.49 13.68 1.16
CA ALA A 203 11.53 14.70 1.04
C ALA A 203 11.19 15.97 1.85
N HIS A 204 9.94 16.42 1.81
CA HIS A 204 9.47 17.56 2.60
C HIS A 204 9.57 17.28 4.11
N LEU A 205 9.05 16.15 4.57
CA LEU A 205 9.05 15.78 6.00
C LEU A 205 10.47 15.58 6.54
N LEU A 206 11.40 15.12 5.70
CA LEU A 206 12.82 14.97 6.04
C LEU A 206 13.62 16.30 5.96
N GLY A 207 12.96 17.41 5.67
CA GLY A 207 13.58 18.74 5.61
C GLY A 207 14.37 19.02 4.34
N LEU A 208 14.29 18.15 3.32
CA LEU A 208 14.98 18.32 2.04
C LEU A 208 14.25 19.27 1.10
N GLY A 209 12.91 19.35 1.23
CA GLY A 209 12.04 20.13 0.33
C GLY A 209 11.74 19.42 -1.01
N TYR A 210 10.69 19.88 -1.70
CA TYR A 210 10.29 19.29 -2.99
C TYR A 210 11.33 19.46 -4.09
N ASP A 211 12.11 20.54 -4.07
CA ASP A 211 13.16 20.82 -5.06
C ASP A 211 14.32 19.79 -5.04
N SER A 212 14.40 18.98 -3.99
CA SER A 212 15.37 17.87 -3.93
C SER A 212 14.95 16.67 -4.78
N VAL A 213 13.67 16.60 -5.16
CA VAL A 213 13.09 15.49 -5.96
C VAL A 213 13.19 15.81 -7.43
N VAL A 214 14.10 15.16 -8.12
CA VAL A 214 14.30 15.32 -9.57
C VAL A 214 13.35 14.37 -10.30
N LYS A 215 12.41 14.93 -11.04
CA LYS A 215 11.46 14.18 -11.87
C LYS A 215 12.13 13.76 -13.17
N VAL A 216 12.27 12.46 -13.35
CA VAL A 216 12.82 11.87 -14.58
C VAL A 216 11.67 11.61 -15.55
N PRO A 217 11.77 12.06 -16.83
CA PRO A 217 10.77 11.73 -17.84
C PRO A 217 10.54 10.23 -17.97
N VAL A 218 9.37 9.88 -18.50
CA VAL A 218 9.04 8.48 -18.83
C VAL A 218 9.11 8.23 -20.33
N ASP A 219 9.32 6.97 -20.70
CA ASP A 219 9.25 6.49 -22.08
C ASP A 219 7.78 6.30 -22.55
N SER A 220 7.60 5.85 -23.77
CA SER A 220 6.28 5.56 -24.36
C SER A 220 5.52 4.42 -23.65
N LYS A 221 6.19 3.64 -22.80
CA LYS A 221 5.59 2.59 -21.97
C LYS A 221 5.32 3.07 -20.54
N GLN A 222 5.45 4.37 -20.29
CA GLN A 222 5.25 4.96 -18.96
C GLN A 222 6.22 4.43 -17.90
N LYS A 223 7.47 4.16 -18.30
CA LYS A 223 8.59 3.75 -17.42
C LYS A 223 9.62 4.87 -17.38
N ILE A 224 10.39 4.92 -16.30
CA ILE A 224 11.50 5.87 -16.21
C ILE A 224 12.43 5.77 -17.44
N ASP A 225 12.73 6.88 -18.08
CA ASP A 225 13.72 6.92 -19.16
C ASP A 225 15.13 6.83 -18.55
N VAL A 226 15.76 5.69 -18.72
CA VAL A 226 17.08 5.37 -18.15
C VAL A 226 18.17 6.32 -18.68
N ASN A 227 18.10 6.72 -19.94
CA ASN A 227 19.07 7.65 -20.53
C ASN A 227 18.90 9.05 -19.94
N ALA A 228 17.65 9.52 -19.78
CA ALA A 228 17.35 10.78 -19.13
C ALA A 228 17.80 10.77 -17.66
N LEU A 229 17.57 9.66 -16.93
CA LEU A 229 18.04 9.48 -15.56
C LEU A 229 19.57 9.68 -15.46
N GLU A 230 20.33 8.98 -16.27
CA GLU A 230 21.79 9.06 -16.26
C GLU A 230 22.30 10.48 -16.59
N GLN A 231 21.72 11.12 -17.62
CA GLN A 231 22.05 12.49 -17.98
C GLN A 231 21.74 13.52 -16.87
N LEU A 232 20.61 13.36 -16.18
CA LEU A 232 20.24 14.24 -15.07
C LEU A 232 21.21 14.10 -13.90
N ILE A 233 21.61 12.87 -13.54
CA ILE A 233 22.61 12.61 -12.50
C ILE A 233 23.97 13.25 -12.89
N GLU A 234 24.44 13.04 -14.12
CA GLU A 234 25.71 13.64 -14.59
C GLU A 234 25.67 15.17 -14.59
N ALA A 235 24.55 15.76 -14.97
CA ALA A 235 24.35 17.21 -14.96
C ALA A 235 24.36 17.75 -13.52
N ASP A 236 23.70 17.09 -12.58
CA ASP A 236 23.68 17.47 -11.18
C ASP A 236 25.07 17.40 -10.54
N LEU A 237 25.82 16.33 -10.79
CA LEU A 237 27.20 16.20 -10.32
C LEU A 237 28.10 17.32 -10.88
N LYS A 238 27.97 17.64 -12.16
CA LYS A 238 28.71 18.74 -12.81
C LYS A 238 28.36 20.10 -12.21
N ASN A 239 27.13 20.29 -11.77
CA ASN A 239 26.66 21.51 -11.12
C ASN A 239 26.99 21.57 -9.61
N GLY A 240 27.65 20.53 -9.08
CA GLY A 240 28.02 20.43 -7.67
C GLY A 240 26.85 20.08 -6.76
N ASN A 241 25.78 19.52 -7.29
CA ASN A 241 24.73 18.88 -6.52
C ASN A 241 25.17 17.49 -6.02
N LEU A 242 24.40 16.93 -5.11
CA LEU A 242 24.72 15.71 -4.38
C LEU A 242 23.63 14.65 -4.61
N PRO A 243 23.68 13.91 -5.73
CA PRO A 243 22.83 12.74 -5.93
C PRO A 243 23.03 11.74 -4.80
N PHE A 244 21.94 11.28 -4.15
CA PHE A 244 22.04 10.33 -3.06
C PHE A 244 21.14 9.09 -3.24
N CYS A 245 20.04 9.20 -3.98
CA CYS A 245 19.05 8.11 -4.09
C CYS A 245 18.36 8.12 -5.44
N VAL A 246 18.13 6.92 -5.98
CA VAL A 246 17.19 6.68 -7.09
C VAL A 246 16.05 5.81 -6.56
N VAL A 247 14.82 6.18 -6.88
CA VAL A 247 13.62 5.41 -6.57
C VAL A 247 13.07 4.81 -7.86
N ALA A 248 13.09 3.49 -7.96
CA ALA A 248 12.46 2.75 -9.03
C ALA A 248 11.06 2.29 -8.57
N THR A 249 10.04 2.50 -9.40
CA THR A 249 8.67 2.12 -9.08
C THR A 249 8.31 0.78 -9.73
N ILE A 250 7.92 -0.19 -8.91
CA ILE A 250 7.46 -1.50 -9.36
C ILE A 250 5.93 -1.51 -9.34
N GLY A 251 5.35 -0.91 -10.39
CA GLY A 251 3.93 -0.68 -10.52
C GLY A 251 3.53 0.76 -10.19
N THR A 252 3.57 1.63 -11.19
CA THR A 252 3.07 3.02 -11.02
C THR A 252 1.58 3.01 -10.73
N THR A 253 1.11 4.00 -9.94
CA THR A 253 -0.27 4.04 -9.44
C THR A 253 -1.32 4.05 -10.56
N ASP A 254 -1.04 4.73 -11.66
CA ASP A 254 -2.02 4.86 -12.75
C ASP A 254 -1.88 3.76 -13.80
N TYR A 255 -0.66 3.49 -14.25
CA TYR A 255 -0.43 2.59 -15.39
C TYR A 255 -0.05 1.17 -14.97
N GLY A 256 0.41 0.97 -13.72
CA GLY A 256 0.98 -0.30 -13.29
C GLY A 256 2.31 -0.62 -14.00
N SER A 257 2.96 0.38 -14.60
CA SER A 257 4.24 0.20 -15.29
C SER A 257 5.36 -0.12 -14.31
N ILE A 258 6.30 -0.94 -14.75
CA ILE A 258 7.43 -1.42 -13.95
C ILE A 258 8.71 -0.80 -14.49
N ASP A 259 9.39 -0.01 -13.67
CA ASP A 259 10.64 0.63 -14.03
C ASP A 259 11.75 -0.42 -14.31
N PRO A 260 12.69 -0.16 -15.23
CA PRO A 260 13.71 -1.10 -15.65
C PRO A 260 14.82 -1.26 -14.59
N MET A 261 14.54 -2.07 -13.57
CA MET A 261 15.37 -2.25 -12.36
C MET A 261 16.82 -2.58 -12.65
N THR A 262 17.09 -3.48 -13.61
CA THR A 262 18.46 -3.90 -13.96
C THR A 262 19.31 -2.74 -14.46
N GLU A 263 18.72 -1.91 -15.32
CA GLU A 263 19.40 -0.75 -15.90
C GLU A 263 19.59 0.33 -14.85
N ILE A 264 18.59 0.60 -14.02
CA ILE A 264 18.67 1.58 -12.91
C ILE A 264 19.72 1.13 -11.90
N SER A 265 19.75 -0.16 -11.54
CA SER A 265 20.76 -0.71 -10.63
C SER A 265 22.20 -0.47 -11.13
N ARG A 266 22.46 -0.63 -12.44
CA ARG A 266 23.79 -0.32 -13.03
C ARG A 266 24.16 1.15 -12.89
N ILE A 267 23.17 2.06 -13.07
CA ILE A 267 23.38 3.49 -12.87
C ILE A 267 23.68 3.78 -11.40
N CYS A 268 22.92 3.24 -10.46
CA CYS A 268 23.17 3.39 -9.03
C CYS A 268 24.56 2.89 -8.64
N GLN A 269 25.00 1.74 -9.14
CA GLN A 269 26.35 1.22 -8.94
C GLN A 269 27.43 2.14 -9.52
N LYS A 270 27.23 2.67 -10.75
CA LYS A 270 28.18 3.59 -11.42
C LYS A 270 28.43 4.85 -10.60
N PHE A 271 27.36 5.39 -9.99
CA PHE A 271 27.44 6.67 -9.27
C PHE A 271 27.46 6.51 -7.75
N ASP A 272 27.43 5.27 -7.23
CA ASP A 272 27.42 4.93 -5.82
C ASP A 272 26.24 5.62 -5.07
N LEU A 273 25.02 5.32 -5.56
CA LEU A 273 23.74 5.87 -5.08
C LEU A 273 22.90 4.78 -4.43
N TRP A 274 22.10 5.16 -3.44
CA TRP A 274 21.09 4.27 -2.87
C TRP A 274 19.99 3.97 -3.88
N LEU A 275 19.64 2.70 -4.03
CA LEU A 275 18.54 2.24 -4.86
C LEU A 275 17.36 1.80 -3.97
N HIS A 276 16.26 2.54 -4.02
CA HIS A 276 15.00 2.18 -3.38
C HIS A 276 14.00 1.63 -4.39
N ALA A 277 13.36 0.49 -4.10
CA ALA A 277 12.23 -0.02 -4.86
C ALA A 277 10.92 0.36 -4.17
N ASP A 278 10.16 1.30 -4.74
CA ASP A 278 8.75 1.46 -4.39
C ASP A 278 7.93 0.35 -5.05
N ALA A 279 7.85 -0.79 -4.38
CA ALA A 279 7.11 -1.95 -4.83
C ALA A 279 5.75 -2.09 -4.13
N ALA A 280 5.21 -1.00 -3.62
CA ALA A 280 3.95 -0.98 -2.90
C ALA A 280 2.80 -1.63 -3.68
N TYR A 281 2.80 -1.51 -5.01
CA TYR A 281 1.80 -2.18 -5.86
C TYR A 281 2.29 -3.54 -6.36
N GLY A 282 3.45 -3.61 -6.99
CA GLY A 282 3.90 -4.77 -7.76
C GLY A 282 4.64 -5.84 -6.96
N SER A 283 4.89 -5.63 -5.66
CA SER A 283 5.64 -6.58 -4.83
C SER A 283 5.08 -8.00 -4.83
N ALA A 284 3.77 -8.17 -4.92
CA ALA A 284 3.12 -9.47 -4.93
C ALA A 284 3.42 -10.30 -6.19
N VAL A 285 3.77 -9.67 -7.30
CA VAL A 285 4.04 -10.35 -8.59
C VAL A 285 5.18 -11.37 -8.48
N ILE A 286 6.05 -11.23 -7.47
CA ILE A 286 7.12 -12.22 -7.19
C ILE A 286 6.57 -13.62 -6.90
N LEU A 287 5.31 -13.75 -6.47
CA LEU A 287 4.65 -15.03 -6.24
C LEU A 287 3.93 -15.58 -7.47
N SER A 288 3.80 -14.80 -8.54
CA SER A 288 3.22 -15.24 -9.80
C SER A 288 4.07 -16.33 -10.44
N SER A 289 3.42 -17.36 -10.94
CA SER A 289 4.11 -18.40 -11.73
C SER A 289 4.35 -17.98 -13.18
N LYS A 290 3.50 -17.08 -13.72
CA LYS A 290 3.51 -16.65 -15.11
C LYS A 290 4.27 -15.33 -15.32
N TYR A 291 4.20 -14.43 -14.35
CA TYR A 291 4.62 -13.03 -14.52
C TYR A 291 5.83 -12.63 -13.65
N VAL A 292 6.38 -13.54 -12.83
CA VAL A 292 7.51 -13.25 -11.94
C VAL A 292 8.70 -12.61 -12.65
N GLN A 293 8.91 -12.91 -13.92
CA GLN A 293 10.01 -12.33 -14.72
C GLN A 293 9.85 -10.83 -14.98
N ARG A 294 8.67 -10.26 -14.74
CA ARG A 294 8.44 -8.80 -14.87
C ARG A 294 9.04 -8.02 -13.69
N VAL A 295 9.30 -8.66 -12.55
CA VAL A 295 9.74 -8.02 -11.29
C VAL A 295 11.10 -8.54 -10.81
N VAL A 296 12.05 -8.71 -11.72
CA VAL A 296 13.43 -9.11 -11.41
C VAL A 296 14.25 -7.92 -10.87
N GLY A 297 15.28 -8.20 -10.06
CA GLY A 297 16.25 -7.22 -9.60
C GLY A 297 16.00 -6.63 -8.20
N PHE A 298 15.07 -7.17 -7.43
CA PHE A 298 14.87 -6.76 -6.03
C PHE A 298 16.11 -6.95 -5.17
N ASP A 299 16.87 -7.98 -5.41
CA ASP A 299 18.13 -8.30 -4.71
C ASP A 299 19.22 -7.25 -4.89
N SER A 300 19.09 -6.40 -5.90
CA SER A 300 20.01 -5.29 -6.14
C SER A 300 19.66 -3.99 -5.42
N CYS A 301 18.45 -3.90 -4.84
CA CYS A 301 18.00 -2.71 -4.13
C CYS A 301 18.59 -2.65 -2.72
N ASP A 302 18.82 -1.44 -2.20
CA ASP A 302 19.20 -1.21 -0.82
C ASP A 302 17.98 -1.24 0.11
N SER A 303 16.82 -0.85 -0.40
CA SER A 303 15.55 -0.92 0.32
C SER A 303 14.35 -1.21 -0.59
N ILE A 304 13.31 -1.87 -0.02
CA ILE A 304 12.07 -2.22 -0.72
C ILE A 304 10.87 -1.84 0.13
N THR A 305 9.89 -1.14 -0.46
CA THR A 305 8.55 -0.97 0.12
C THR A 305 7.62 -2.06 -0.38
N VAL A 306 6.90 -2.71 0.55
CA VAL A 306 5.92 -3.77 0.28
C VAL A 306 4.58 -3.41 0.92
N ASP A 307 3.49 -3.30 0.13
CA ASP A 307 2.14 -3.10 0.67
C ASP A 307 1.31 -4.38 0.57
N PHE A 308 1.04 -5.00 1.71
CA PHE A 308 0.22 -6.21 1.77
C PHE A 308 -1.26 -5.92 1.59
N HIS A 309 -1.70 -4.70 1.86
CA HIS A 309 -3.09 -4.26 1.70
C HIS A 309 -3.47 -3.86 0.26
N LYS A 310 -2.57 -4.08 -0.72
CA LYS A 310 -2.84 -3.90 -2.15
C LYS A 310 -3.02 -5.26 -2.83
N MET A 311 -2.07 -5.68 -3.64
CA MET A 311 -2.19 -6.92 -4.43
C MET A 311 -2.08 -8.21 -3.59
N PHE A 312 -1.66 -8.14 -2.33
CA PHE A 312 -1.75 -9.25 -1.38
C PHE A 312 -3.11 -9.38 -0.67
N LEU A 313 -4.09 -8.54 -0.99
CA LEU A 313 -5.48 -8.69 -0.53
C LEU A 313 -5.66 -8.71 1.00
N LEU A 314 -4.78 -8.07 1.76
CA LEU A 314 -4.91 -7.98 3.22
C LEU A 314 -5.66 -6.71 3.65
N PRO A 315 -6.33 -6.70 4.81
CA PRO A 315 -6.98 -5.49 5.34
C PRO A 315 -6.01 -4.33 5.54
N ILE A 316 -6.45 -3.11 5.22
CA ILE A 316 -5.75 -1.86 5.47
C ILE A 316 -5.65 -1.63 7.00
N SER A 317 -4.50 -1.18 7.49
CA SER A 317 -3.23 -0.98 6.80
C SER A 317 -2.29 -2.15 7.09
N CYS A 318 -1.43 -2.49 6.13
CA CYS A 318 -0.39 -3.49 6.34
C CYS A 318 0.69 -3.26 5.28
N SER A 319 1.86 -2.82 5.69
CA SER A 319 3.01 -2.52 4.84
C SER A 319 4.31 -2.87 5.56
N ALA A 320 5.41 -2.97 4.83
CA ALA A 320 6.74 -3.14 5.40
C ALA A 320 7.78 -2.37 4.57
N VAL A 321 8.84 -1.93 5.23
CA VAL A 321 10.10 -1.54 4.61
C VAL A 321 11.15 -2.61 4.92
N LEU A 322 11.82 -3.10 3.87
CA LEU A 322 12.90 -4.06 3.97
C LEU A 322 14.21 -3.38 3.59
N LEU A 323 15.28 -3.66 4.33
CA LEU A 323 16.63 -3.16 4.09
C LEU A 323 17.55 -4.33 3.78
N LYS A 324 18.43 -4.13 2.81
CA LYS A 324 19.45 -5.11 2.41
C LYS A 324 20.52 -5.27 3.48
N ASP A 325 20.83 -4.21 4.21
CA ASP A 325 21.78 -4.16 5.32
C ASP A 325 21.05 -3.69 6.59
N ALA A 326 20.97 -4.56 7.60
CA ALA A 326 20.32 -4.29 8.88
C ALA A 326 20.98 -3.13 9.64
N SER A 327 22.27 -2.88 9.42
CA SER A 327 22.99 -1.79 10.10
C SER A 327 22.46 -0.40 9.73
N ASP A 328 21.76 -0.25 8.62
CA ASP A 328 21.14 1.04 8.24
C ASP A 328 20.00 1.44 9.19
N PHE A 329 19.44 0.51 10.01
CA PHE A 329 18.50 0.85 11.06
C PHE A 329 19.11 1.69 12.20
N GLU A 330 20.43 1.73 12.34
CA GLU A 330 21.12 2.60 13.31
C GLU A 330 20.70 4.08 13.18
N ALA A 331 20.24 4.49 11.99
CA ALA A 331 19.69 5.82 11.77
C ALA A 331 18.46 6.14 12.65
N LEU A 332 17.67 5.13 13.02
CA LEU A 332 16.48 5.25 13.88
C LEU A 332 16.69 4.78 15.32
N GLU A 333 17.75 4.04 15.57
CA GLU A 333 18.00 3.44 16.88
C GLU A 333 18.12 4.49 17.98
N LEU A 334 17.39 4.29 19.05
CA LEU A 334 17.42 5.16 20.24
C LEU A 334 17.08 4.31 21.46
N HIS A 335 17.93 4.33 22.48
CA HIS A 335 17.70 3.63 23.73
C HIS A 335 17.05 4.54 24.76
N ALA A 336 16.12 4.00 25.52
CA ALA A 336 15.44 4.66 26.62
C ALA A 336 15.21 3.66 27.78
N ASP A 337 15.67 3.99 28.99
CA ASP A 337 15.65 3.11 30.16
C ASP A 337 14.26 2.54 30.51
N TYR A 338 13.19 3.23 30.11
CA TYR A 338 11.82 2.81 30.40
C TYR A 338 11.19 1.91 29.33
N LEU A 339 11.84 1.72 28.16
CA LEU A 339 11.23 1.04 27.03
C LEU A 339 12.11 -0.04 26.41
N ASN A 340 13.36 0.28 26.07
CA ASN A 340 14.29 -0.59 25.36
C ASN A 340 15.71 -0.40 25.90
N ARG A 341 16.03 -1.11 26.96
CA ARG A 341 17.35 -1.03 27.60
C ARG A 341 18.38 -1.77 26.75
N GLU A 342 19.59 -1.25 26.70
CA GLU A 342 20.72 -1.94 26.07
C GLU A 342 20.97 -3.32 26.70
N GLU A 343 20.85 -3.44 28.03
CA GLU A 343 21.01 -4.71 28.78
C GLU A 343 20.00 -5.79 28.29
N ASP A 344 18.75 -5.40 27.98
CA ASP A 344 17.74 -6.34 27.50
C ASP A 344 18.12 -6.88 26.10
N GLU A 345 18.71 -6.06 25.25
CA GLU A 345 19.17 -6.45 23.91
C GLU A 345 20.41 -7.35 23.97
N GLU A 346 21.34 -7.11 24.92
CA GLU A 346 22.46 -8.01 25.21
C GLU A 346 21.98 -9.40 25.67
N ASP A 347 20.87 -9.48 26.39
CA ASP A 347 20.22 -10.72 26.83
C ASP A 347 19.38 -11.39 25.72
N GLY A 348 19.28 -10.78 24.52
CA GLY A 348 18.61 -11.31 23.34
C GLY A 348 17.14 -10.91 23.17
N TYR A 349 16.64 -9.94 23.94
CA TYR A 349 15.30 -9.37 23.75
C TYR A 349 15.33 -8.30 22.66
N THR A 350 14.62 -8.53 21.56
CA THR A 350 14.56 -7.58 20.46
C THR A 350 13.45 -6.55 20.64
N ASN A 351 13.79 -5.27 20.72
CA ASN A 351 12.85 -4.16 20.82
C ASN A 351 12.66 -3.50 19.45
N LEU A 352 11.46 -3.66 18.87
CA LEU A 352 11.19 -3.20 17.50
C LEU A 352 11.10 -1.67 17.36
N VAL A 353 10.97 -0.95 18.48
CA VAL A 353 10.94 0.52 18.49
C VAL A 353 12.21 1.13 17.89
N GLY A 354 13.36 0.47 18.03
CA GLY A 354 14.63 0.93 17.43
C GLY A 354 14.64 0.90 15.89
N LYS A 355 13.73 0.19 15.26
CA LYS A 355 13.63 0.06 13.79
C LYS A 355 12.49 0.87 13.17
N SER A 356 11.64 1.51 14.00
CA SER A 356 10.40 2.13 13.56
C SER A 356 10.35 3.61 13.84
N LEU A 357 9.73 4.39 12.93
CA LEU A 357 9.35 5.79 13.19
C LEU A 357 8.27 5.92 14.28
N GLN A 358 7.46 4.88 14.46
CA GLN A 358 6.41 4.83 15.46
C GLN A 358 6.91 4.05 16.68
N THR A 359 6.61 4.53 17.88
CA THR A 359 6.80 3.75 19.09
C THR A 359 5.76 2.64 19.14
N THR A 360 4.50 2.98 19.38
CA THR A 360 3.40 2.00 19.44
C THR A 360 2.99 1.60 18.02
N ARG A 361 3.03 0.30 17.74
CA ARG A 361 2.58 -0.29 16.46
C ARG A 361 1.64 -1.46 16.69
N ARG A 362 0.82 -1.72 15.69
CA ARG A 362 -0.10 -2.84 15.64
C ARG A 362 0.59 -4.12 15.17
N PHE A 363 0.15 -5.28 15.62
CA PHE A 363 0.69 -6.59 15.23
C PHE A 363 0.24 -7.02 13.82
N ASP A 364 0.54 -6.21 12.81
CA ASP A 364 0.10 -6.45 11.42
C ASP A 364 0.77 -7.67 10.76
N ALA A 365 1.93 -8.09 11.26
CA ALA A 365 2.62 -9.29 10.80
C ALA A 365 1.77 -10.57 10.92
N LEU A 366 0.82 -10.65 11.86
CA LEU A 366 -0.08 -11.80 12.00
C LEU A 366 -0.96 -12.01 10.76
N LYS A 367 -1.41 -10.93 10.13
CA LYS A 367 -2.20 -11.00 8.88
C LYS A 367 -1.40 -11.70 7.77
N VAL A 368 -0.15 -11.32 7.62
CA VAL A 368 0.77 -11.92 6.65
C VAL A 368 1.05 -13.38 7.01
N TRP A 369 1.41 -13.65 8.27
CA TRP A 369 1.71 -15.00 8.74
C TRP A 369 0.57 -15.98 8.48
N MET A 370 -0.67 -15.62 8.86
CA MET A 370 -1.84 -16.49 8.67
C MET A 370 -2.14 -16.71 7.19
N SER A 371 -2.17 -15.65 6.39
CA SER A 371 -2.55 -15.73 4.98
C SER A 371 -1.52 -16.50 4.15
N PHE A 372 -0.23 -16.27 4.38
CA PHE A 372 0.82 -16.99 3.68
C PHE A 372 0.84 -18.48 4.05
N LYS A 373 0.64 -18.81 5.33
CA LYS A 373 0.55 -20.20 5.80
C LYS A 373 -0.67 -20.93 5.24
N MET A 374 -1.83 -20.27 5.15
CA MET A 374 -3.06 -20.89 4.66
C MET A 374 -3.06 -21.09 3.13
N ARG A 375 -2.53 -20.14 2.36
CA ARG A 375 -2.60 -20.21 0.90
C ARG A 375 -1.39 -20.86 0.26
N GLY A 376 -0.22 -20.74 0.88
CA GLY A 376 1.04 -21.19 0.27
C GLY A 376 1.36 -20.44 -1.03
N LYS A 377 2.51 -20.73 -1.62
CA LYS A 377 2.99 -20.06 -2.85
C LYS A 377 2.02 -20.22 -4.02
N ASN A 378 1.47 -21.43 -4.23
CA ASN A 378 0.60 -21.71 -5.38
C ASN A 378 -0.72 -20.95 -5.29
N GLY A 379 -1.37 -20.94 -4.09
CA GLY A 379 -2.62 -20.21 -3.90
C GLY A 379 -2.46 -18.70 -4.10
N TRP A 380 -1.32 -18.13 -3.69
CA TRP A 380 -0.99 -16.74 -3.98
C TRP A 380 -0.76 -16.52 -5.48
N GLY A 381 0.00 -17.41 -6.13
CA GLY A 381 0.26 -17.34 -7.57
C GLY A 381 -1.04 -17.32 -8.39
N GLU A 382 -2.00 -18.18 -8.08
CA GLU A 382 -3.31 -18.25 -8.75
C GLU A 382 -4.10 -16.94 -8.62
N LEU A 383 -4.14 -16.32 -7.42
CA LEU A 383 -4.84 -15.05 -7.22
C LEU A 383 -4.22 -13.91 -8.04
N ILE A 384 -2.90 -13.82 -8.02
CA ILE A 384 -2.13 -12.78 -8.73
C ILE A 384 -2.25 -12.99 -10.24
N ASP A 385 -2.04 -14.21 -10.72
CA ASP A 385 -2.14 -14.55 -12.14
C ASP A 385 -3.54 -14.21 -12.69
N THR A 386 -4.61 -14.53 -11.93
CA THR A 386 -6.00 -14.19 -12.32
C THR A 386 -6.19 -12.67 -12.48
N CYS A 387 -5.69 -11.87 -11.55
CA CYS A 387 -5.80 -10.41 -11.64
C CYS A 387 -5.07 -9.85 -12.87
N MET A 388 -3.89 -10.38 -13.17
CA MET A 388 -3.09 -9.95 -14.31
C MET A 388 -3.69 -10.44 -15.64
N GLU A 389 -4.18 -11.67 -15.71
CA GLU A 389 -4.87 -12.22 -16.89
C GLU A 389 -6.15 -11.43 -17.24
N ASN A 390 -6.89 -10.99 -16.22
CA ASN A 390 -8.04 -10.11 -16.41
C ASN A 390 -7.65 -8.77 -17.04
N ALA A 391 -6.49 -8.21 -16.66
CA ALA A 391 -5.98 -6.98 -17.29
C ALA A 391 -5.56 -7.21 -18.74
N ASP A 392 -4.85 -8.29 -19.02
CA ASP A 392 -4.46 -8.67 -20.39
C ASP A 392 -5.69 -8.90 -21.28
N TYR A 393 -6.72 -9.58 -20.75
CA TYR A 393 -8.00 -9.78 -21.44
C TYR A 393 -8.69 -8.46 -21.76
N LEU A 394 -8.88 -7.60 -20.75
CA LEU A 394 -9.53 -6.30 -20.92
C LEU A 394 -8.80 -5.44 -21.94
N TYR A 395 -7.46 -5.36 -21.84
CA TYR A 395 -6.66 -4.62 -22.81
C TYR A 395 -6.84 -5.15 -24.23
N SER A 396 -6.88 -6.46 -24.41
CA SER A 396 -7.09 -7.08 -25.72
C SER A 396 -8.46 -6.77 -26.31
N CYS A 397 -9.51 -6.67 -25.48
CA CYS A 397 -10.85 -6.26 -25.90
C CYS A 397 -10.88 -4.78 -26.33
N LEU A 398 -10.32 -3.91 -25.50
CA LEU A 398 -10.24 -2.45 -25.78
C LEU A 398 -9.44 -2.17 -27.07
N LYS A 399 -8.34 -2.89 -27.28
CA LYS A 399 -7.46 -2.70 -28.46
C LYS A 399 -8.11 -3.10 -29.78
N LYS A 400 -9.05 -4.07 -29.75
CA LYS A 400 -9.81 -4.52 -30.93
C LYS A 400 -10.99 -3.62 -31.28
N ASP A 401 -11.37 -2.72 -30.38
CA ASP A 401 -12.56 -1.91 -30.50
C ASP A 401 -12.20 -0.44 -30.70
N SER A 402 -12.42 0.06 -31.92
CA SER A 402 -12.09 1.46 -32.29
C SER A 402 -12.85 2.53 -31.50
N TYR A 403 -13.85 2.14 -30.70
CA TYR A 403 -14.55 3.04 -29.79
C TYR A 403 -13.69 3.51 -28.64
N PHE A 404 -12.61 2.78 -28.33
CA PHE A 404 -11.71 3.06 -27.23
C PHE A 404 -10.29 3.38 -27.70
N GLU A 405 -9.61 4.20 -26.91
CA GLU A 405 -8.19 4.50 -27.01
C GLU A 405 -7.51 4.00 -25.73
N THR A 406 -6.38 3.29 -25.85
CA THR A 406 -5.59 2.79 -24.72
C THR A 406 -4.24 3.47 -24.68
N VAL A 407 -3.62 3.61 -23.48
CA VAL A 407 -2.29 4.23 -23.34
C VAL A 407 -1.18 3.21 -23.55
N THR A 408 -1.09 2.22 -22.67
CA THR A 408 -0.05 1.18 -22.69
C THR A 408 -0.64 -0.21 -22.47
N GLU A 409 0.10 -1.23 -22.87
CA GLU A 409 -0.16 -2.60 -22.47
C GLU A 409 0.08 -2.73 -20.95
N PRO A 410 -0.80 -3.42 -20.19
CA PRO A 410 -0.65 -3.57 -18.75
C PRO A 410 0.56 -4.46 -18.39
N GLU A 411 1.35 -4.02 -17.42
CA GLU A 411 2.44 -4.85 -16.88
C GLU A 411 2.05 -5.54 -15.56
N ILE A 412 1.07 -4.98 -14.85
CA ILE A 412 0.43 -5.57 -13.68
C ILE A 412 -1.08 -5.69 -13.96
N SER A 413 -1.93 -5.11 -13.15
CA SER A 413 -3.37 -5.26 -13.28
C SER A 413 -4.14 -3.94 -13.45
N SER A 414 -3.47 -2.89 -13.94
CA SER A 414 -4.09 -1.61 -14.28
C SER A 414 -4.21 -1.42 -15.78
N VAL A 415 -5.39 -1.00 -16.25
CA VAL A 415 -5.66 -0.72 -17.67
C VAL A 415 -6.22 0.69 -17.79
N VAL A 416 -5.49 1.55 -18.51
CA VAL A 416 -5.86 2.96 -18.75
C VAL A 416 -6.39 3.11 -20.16
N PHE A 417 -7.61 3.60 -20.28
CA PHE A 417 -8.28 3.76 -21.56
C PHE A 417 -9.24 4.97 -21.55
N ARG A 418 -9.67 5.41 -22.71
CA ARG A 418 -10.74 6.39 -22.85
C ARG A 418 -11.69 6.00 -23.96
N ILE A 419 -12.91 6.52 -23.90
CA ILE A 419 -13.79 6.57 -25.07
C ILE A 419 -13.17 7.57 -26.04
N SER A 420 -13.09 7.22 -27.31
CA SER A 420 -12.57 8.09 -28.39
C SER A 420 -13.52 9.25 -28.66
N SER A 421 -13.73 10.10 -27.66
CA SER A 421 -14.61 11.27 -27.63
C SER A 421 -13.97 12.37 -26.81
N ASP A 422 -14.71 13.45 -26.47
CA ASP A 422 -14.19 14.51 -25.62
C ASP A 422 -14.05 14.08 -24.14
N ASP A 423 -13.40 14.91 -23.35
CA ASP A 423 -13.12 14.62 -21.94
C ASP A 423 -14.38 14.64 -21.07
N ASP A 424 -15.40 15.43 -21.46
CA ASP A 424 -16.62 15.57 -20.68
C ASP A 424 -17.47 14.29 -20.75
N VAL A 425 -17.49 13.61 -21.90
CA VAL A 425 -18.13 12.27 -22.02
C VAL A 425 -17.46 11.28 -21.07
N ASN A 426 -16.13 11.24 -21.03
CA ASN A 426 -15.41 10.33 -20.12
C ASN A 426 -15.71 10.62 -18.64
N LYS A 427 -15.76 11.91 -18.24
CA LYS A 427 -16.14 12.33 -16.88
C LYS A 427 -17.59 11.98 -16.54
N GLN A 428 -18.53 12.19 -17.48
CA GLN A 428 -19.94 11.90 -17.30
C GLN A 428 -20.18 10.40 -17.14
N VAL A 429 -19.58 9.57 -17.99
CA VAL A 429 -19.64 8.11 -17.88
C VAL A 429 -19.18 7.65 -16.50
N ARG A 430 -18.04 8.13 -16.00
CA ARG A 430 -17.57 7.77 -14.67
C ARG A 430 -18.55 8.18 -13.56
N ARG A 431 -19.17 9.36 -13.65
CA ARG A 431 -20.16 9.84 -12.68
C ARG A 431 -21.44 9.02 -12.71
N ALA A 432 -21.95 8.69 -13.89
CA ALA A 432 -23.13 7.85 -14.04
C ALA A 432 -22.88 6.42 -13.50
N LEU A 433 -21.72 5.84 -13.79
CA LEU A 433 -21.33 4.55 -13.26
C LEU A 433 -21.42 4.49 -11.72
N ILE A 434 -20.87 5.47 -11.02
CA ILE A 434 -20.86 5.46 -9.54
C ILE A 434 -22.24 5.75 -8.95
N HIS A 435 -22.97 6.75 -9.45
CA HIS A 435 -24.20 7.24 -8.81
C HIS A 435 -25.46 6.47 -9.25
N GLU A 436 -25.51 6.04 -10.51
CA GLU A 436 -26.72 5.39 -11.07
C GLU A 436 -26.59 3.87 -11.09
N HIS A 437 -25.37 3.35 -11.36
CA HIS A 437 -25.14 1.93 -11.52
C HIS A 437 -24.42 1.26 -10.33
N GLY A 438 -23.82 2.04 -9.43
CA GLY A 438 -23.05 1.55 -8.27
C GLY A 438 -21.72 0.91 -8.66
N VAL A 439 -21.22 1.18 -9.86
CA VAL A 439 -19.93 0.72 -10.39
C VAL A 439 -18.88 1.79 -10.14
N VAL A 440 -17.75 1.42 -9.54
CA VAL A 440 -16.69 2.37 -9.16
C VAL A 440 -15.42 2.07 -9.93
N ILE A 441 -15.07 2.98 -10.85
CA ILE A 441 -13.83 2.92 -11.65
C ILE A 441 -12.97 4.17 -11.43
N GLY A 442 -11.67 4.05 -11.73
CA GLY A 442 -10.72 5.15 -11.63
C GLY A 442 -10.76 6.12 -12.83
N GLN A 443 -10.06 7.23 -12.66
CA GLN A 443 -9.80 8.23 -13.69
C GLN A 443 -8.39 8.78 -13.52
N THR A 444 -7.72 9.08 -14.64
CA THR A 444 -6.44 9.79 -14.66
C THR A 444 -6.39 10.78 -15.82
N VAL A 445 -5.30 11.54 -15.90
CA VAL A 445 -5.02 12.45 -17.03
C VAL A 445 -3.73 11.97 -17.69
N HIS A 446 -3.78 11.79 -19.02
CA HIS A 446 -2.63 11.46 -19.85
C HIS A 446 -2.59 12.40 -21.05
N ASP A 447 -1.46 13.06 -21.29
CA ASP A 447 -1.27 14.08 -22.34
C ASP A 447 -2.38 15.13 -22.38
N GLY A 448 -2.78 15.60 -21.20
CA GLY A 448 -3.83 16.61 -21.02
C GLY A 448 -5.25 16.12 -21.27
N LYS A 449 -5.47 14.85 -21.58
CA LYS A 449 -6.78 14.24 -21.82
C LYS A 449 -7.22 13.36 -20.65
N VAL A 450 -8.54 13.28 -20.44
CA VAL A 450 -9.14 12.44 -19.40
C VAL A 450 -9.26 10.99 -19.86
N PHE A 451 -8.70 10.08 -19.06
CA PHE A 451 -8.79 8.62 -19.24
C PHE A 451 -9.53 7.99 -18.07
N LEU A 452 -10.24 6.92 -18.33
CA LEU A 452 -10.81 6.00 -17.37
C LEU A 452 -9.76 4.95 -17.02
N LYS A 453 -9.89 4.35 -15.82
CA LYS A 453 -8.93 3.35 -15.36
C LYS A 453 -9.65 2.20 -14.66
N PHE A 454 -9.29 0.99 -15.01
CA PHE A 454 -9.60 -0.21 -14.27
C PHE A 454 -8.33 -0.68 -13.55
N THR A 455 -8.44 -0.89 -12.23
CA THR A 455 -7.40 -1.51 -11.41
C THR A 455 -7.94 -2.83 -10.89
N LEU A 456 -7.53 -3.93 -11.52
CA LEU A 456 -8.11 -5.25 -11.34
C LEU A 456 -7.40 -6.01 -10.22
N LEU A 457 -7.78 -5.72 -8.96
CA LEU A 457 -7.26 -6.37 -7.75
C LEU A 457 -8.25 -7.37 -7.13
N ASN A 458 -9.41 -7.58 -7.75
CA ASN A 458 -10.38 -8.56 -7.29
C ASN A 458 -10.34 -9.79 -8.20
N PRO A 459 -9.81 -10.94 -7.72
CA PRO A 459 -9.72 -12.16 -8.54
C PRO A 459 -11.08 -12.79 -8.87
N LEU A 460 -12.18 -12.30 -8.30
CA LEU A 460 -13.54 -12.74 -8.62
C LEU A 460 -14.13 -12.05 -9.86
N VAL A 461 -13.46 -11.06 -10.43
CA VAL A 461 -13.87 -10.44 -11.68
C VAL A 461 -13.69 -11.45 -12.80
N THR A 462 -14.75 -11.64 -13.61
CA THR A 462 -14.75 -12.55 -14.78
C THR A 462 -14.67 -11.78 -16.09
N HIS A 463 -14.33 -12.47 -17.18
CA HIS A 463 -14.31 -11.88 -18.52
C HIS A 463 -15.70 -11.39 -18.93
N GLU A 464 -16.79 -12.15 -18.62
CA GLU A 464 -18.17 -11.74 -18.91
C GLU A 464 -18.55 -10.47 -18.15
N LYS A 465 -18.04 -10.31 -16.91
CA LYS A 465 -18.23 -9.06 -16.15
C LYS A 465 -17.56 -7.89 -16.83
N LEU A 466 -16.32 -8.05 -17.30
CA LEU A 466 -15.59 -7.02 -18.04
C LEU A 466 -16.31 -6.64 -19.34
N ASP A 467 -16.77 -7.62 -20.10
CA ASP A 467 -17.54 -7.38 -21.33
C ASP A 467 -18.83 -6.60 -21.07
N SER A 468 -19.57 -6.98 -20.02
CA SER A 468 -20.80 -6.29 -19.63
C SER A 468 -20.54 -4.84 -19.20
N LEU A 469 -19.43 -4.56 -18.54
CA LEU A 469 -19.03 -3.21 -18.14
C LEU A 469 -18.62 -2.35 -19.35
N LEU A 470 -17.91 -2.92 -20.33
CA LEU A 470 -17.60 -2.20 -21.56
C LEU A 470 -18.87 -1.86 -22.34
N ALA A 471 -19.85 -2.78 -22.40
CA ALA A 471 -21.15 -2.53 -23.02
C ALA A 471 -21.93 -1.42 -22.29
N LEU A 472 -21.92 -1.44 -20.94
CA LEU A 472 -22.55 -0.41 -20.12
C LEU A 472 -21.91 0.97 -20.35
N ILE A 473 -20.56 1.06 -20.36
CA ILE A 473 -19.82 2.28 -20.66
C ILE A 473 -20.25 2.87 -22.01
N LYS A 474 -20.33 2.04 -23.05
CA LYS A 474 -20.82 2.49 -24.38
C LYS A 474 -22.26 2.97 -24.34
N SER A 475 -23.14 2.27 -23.62
CA SER A 475 -24.54 2.67 -23.50
C SER A 475 -24.69 4.04 -22.85
N ILE A 476 -23.98 4.29 -21.74
CA ILE A 476 -23.99 5.59 -21.05
C ILE A 476 -23.42 6.70 -21.93
N ALA A 477 -22.34 6.43 -22.66
CA ALA A 477 -21.70 7.44 -23.51
C ALA A 477 -22.54 7.84 -24.73
N ASN A 478 -23.48 7.00 -25.14
CA ASN A 478 -24.36 7.26 -26.28
C ASN A 478 -25.74 7.82 -25.85
N SER A 479 -26.01 7.92 -24.54
CA SER A 479 -27.23 8.52 -23.99
C SER A 479 -27.10 10.03 -23.78
#